data_65ca6357db6571dd7af70abad2a88c51
#
_entry.id   65ca6357db6571dd7af70abad2a88c51
#
_cell.length_a   1.000
_cell.length_b   1.000
_cell.length_c   1.000
_cell.angle_alpha   90.00
_cell.angle_beta   90.00
_cell.angle_gamma   90.00
#
_symmetry.space_group_name_H-M   'P 1'
#
loop_
_entity.id
_entity.type
_entity.pdbx_description
1 polymer ?
#
loop_
_entity_poly.entity_id
_entity_poly.type
_entity_poly.pdbx_seq_one_letter_code
_entity_poly.pdbx_strand_id
1 'polypeptide(L)'
;MRHIILFFISIFLTSCSFMINEKRANGPLPTDYFSKGIELEMASAIYNNNLDSVRLLIKEGVDINKLSEGGMTYLYFALMRKEYDIMKLLLENGANPNIANNFYSKPGYQKEGYSEEKELGVCLETSGDPYYEIKYMKLLIEYGANVNDTIGITPLEASCHDNSQSKEKIKYLVEHGADINYCISGVSIIGSQASIYNWGMVLFLLNLGANPMSDIDPDFNVASAVQDYYDEGFDLDSQNGKMAQEVKRRLEQRGVKFPYHPNS
;
A
#
# COMPACT_ATOMS: atom_id res chain seq x y z
N MET A 1 25.67 -10.38 -1.73
CA MET A 1 24.28 -10.86 -1.79
C MET A 1 23.30 -9.82 -1.22
N ARG A 2 23.62 -9.13 -0.13
CA ARG A 2 22.79 -8.11 0.52
C ARG A 2 22.40 -6.94 -0.42
N HIS A 3 23.32 -6.41 -1.22
CA HIS A 3 23.04 -5.34 -2.18
C HIS A 3 22.10 -5.74 -3.33
N ILE A 4 22.00 -7.03 -3.64
CA ILE A 4 21.12 -7.54 -4.70
C ILE A 4 19.67 -7.60 -4.22
N ILE A 5 19.45 -7.96 -2.94
CA ILE A 5 18.10 -8.04 -2.34
C ILE A 5 17.52 -6.63 -2.12
N LEU A 6 18.35 -5.68 -1.64
CA LEU A 6 17.95 -4.26 -1.53
C LEU A 6 17.59 -3.66 -2.89
N PHE A 7 18.29 -4.06 -3.95
CA PHE A 7 18.01 -3.63 -5.31
C PHE A 7 16.66 -4.17 -5.82
N PHE A 8 16.29 -5.40 -5.47
CA PHE A 8 14.97 -5.96 -5.84
C PHE A 8 13.82 -5.34 -5.06
N ILE A 9 13.98 -5.04 -3.76
CA ILE A 9 12.94 -4.37 -2.95
C ILE A 9 12.75 -2.92 -3.46
N SER A 10 13.81 -2.19 -3.78
CA SER A 10 13.73 -0.85 -4.33
C SER A 10 13.13 -0.81 -5.75
N ILE A 11 13.40 -1.82 -6.57
CA ILE A 11 12.81 -1.94 -7.91
C ILE A 11 11.32 -2.27 -7.85
N PHE A 12 10.87 -3.09 -6.89
CA PHE A 12 9.45 -3.38 -6.72
C PHE A 12 8.66 -2.13 -6.29
N LEU A 13 9.19 -1.34 -5.35
CA LEU A 13 8.56 -0.09 -4.90
C LEU A 13 8.56 1.01 -6.00
N THR A 14 9.60 1.07 -6.84
CA THR A 14 9.69 2.07 -7.90
C THR A 14 8.96 1.66 -9.17
N SER A 15 8.89 0.37 -9.50
CA SER A 15 8.22 -0.09 -10.72
C SER A 15 6.70 -0.01 -10.62
N CYS A 16 6.12 -0.30 -9.46
CA CYS A 16 4.68 -0.10 -9.23
C CYS A 16 4.30 1.39 -9.37
N SER A 17 5.04 2.29 -8.72
CA SER A 17 4.76 3.74 -8.79
C SER A 17 4.95 4.33 -10.21
N PHE A 18 5.93 3.87 -10.98
CA PHE A 18 6.20 4.43 -12.31
C PHE A 18 5.16 4.00 -13.34
N MET A 19 4.75 2.73 -13.34
CA MET A 19 3.72 2.22 -14.27
C MET A 19 2.32 2.78 -13.97
N ILE A 20 2.04 3.06 -12.70
CA ILE A 20 0.79 3.70 -12.27
C ILE A 20 0.74 5.17 -12.75
N ASN A 21 1.85 5.92 -12.77
CA ASN A 21 1.85 7.34 -13.12
C ASN A 21 1.52 7.65 -14.60
N GLU A 22 1.99 6.88 -15.58
CA GLU A 22 1.68 7.12 -17.00
C GLU A 22 0.23 6.77 -17.38
N LYS A 23 -0.33 5.71 -16.78
CA LYS A 23 -1.75 5.33 -16.96
C LYS A 23 -2.72 6.30 -16.27
N ARG A 24 -2.27 7.03 -15.26
CA ARG A 24 -3.11 7.91 -14.42
C ARG A 24 -3.50 9.21 -15.08
N ALA A 25 -2.73 9.75 -16.02
CA ALA A 25 -3.12 10.96 -16.75
C ALA A 25 -4.44 10.77 -17.52
N ASN A 26 -4.74 9.55 -17.99
CA ASN A 26 -5.98 9.20 -18.69
C ASN A 26 -6.87 8.18 -17.95
N GLY A 27 -6.37 7.53 -16.87
CA GLY A 27 -7.07 6.50 -16.10
C GLY A 27 -7.51 5.28 -16.95
N PRO A 28 -8.01 4.19 -16.31
CA PRO A 28 -8.49 3.03 -17.03
C PRO A 28 -9.78 3.35 -17.79
N LEU A 29 -9.90 2.80 -19.01
CA LEU A 29 -11.14 2.87 -19.78
C LEU A 29 -12.07 1.71 -19.40
N PRO A 30 -13.41 1.89 -19.50
CA PRO A 30 -14.36 0.81 -19.22
C PRO A 30 -14.09 -0.46 -20.04
N THR A 31 -13.75 -0.29 -21.32
CA THR A 31 -13.46 -1.39 -22.24
C THR A 31 -12.18 -2.16 -21.96
N ASP A 32 -11.35 -1.68 -21.03
CA ASP A 32 -10.12 -2.38 -20.65
C ASP A 32 -10.40 -3.60 -19.77
N TYR A 33 -11.48 -3.55 -18.98
CA TYR A 33 -11.77 -4.53 -17.94
C TYR A 33 -13.18 -5.09 -17.98
N PHE A 34 -14.12 -4.40 -18.67
CA PHE A 34 -15.51 -4.80 -18.73
C PHE A 34 -15.89 -5.13 -20.17
N SER A 35 -16.57 -6.25 -20.34
CA SER A 35 -17.03 -6.69 -21.64
C SER A 35 -18.26 -5.90 -22.12
N LYS A 36 -19.01 -6.43 -23.03
CA LYS A 36 -20.22 -5.80 -23.58
C LYS A 36 -21.43 -5.97 -22.63
N GLY A 37 -22.52 -5.25 -22.96
CA GLY A 37 -23.79 -5.32 -22.25
C GLY A 37 -23.76 -4.53 -20.94
N ILE A 38 -24.56 -4.96 -19.99
CA ILE A 38 -24.83 -4.23 -18.74
C ILE A 38 -23.56 -3.97 -17.90
N GLU A 39 -22.56 -4.84 -18.01
CA GLU A 39 -21.27 -4.63 -17.33
C GLU A 39 -20.53 -3.40 -17.87
N LEU A 40 -20.47 -3.27 -19.19
CA LEU A 40 -19.86 -2.11 -19.83
C LEU A 40 -20.68 -0.83 -19.63
N GLU A 41 -22.01 -0.94 -19.54
CA GLU A 41 -22.90 0.20 -19.24
C GLU A 41 -22.64 0.72 -17.83
N MET A 42 -22.53 -0.16 -16.82
CA MET A 42 -22.19 0.23 -15.46
C MET A 42 -20.79 0.88 -15.38
N ALA A 43 -19.79 0.25 -15.98
CA ALA A 43 -18.43 0.81 -16.00
C ALA A 43 -18.38 2.16 -16.76
N SER A 44 -19.17 2.31 -17.83
CA SER A 44 -19.27 3.57 -18.57
C SER A 44 -19.96 4.67 -17.75
N ALA A 45 -20.98 4.31 -16.97
CA ALA A 45 -21.65 5.23 -16.05
C ALA A 45 -20.67 5.72 -14.96
N ILE A 46 -19.85 4.81 -14.40
CA ILE A 46 -18.77 5.15 -13.44
C ILE A 46 -17.75 6.07 -14.10
N TYR A 47 -17.27 5.72 -15.29
CA TYR A 47 -16.28 6.49 -16.03
C TYR A 47 -16.72 7.94 -16.30
N ASN A 48 -18.01 8.12 -16.59
CA ASN A 48 -18.62 9.43 -16.88
C ASN A 48 -19.10 10.16 -15.60
N ASN A 49 -18.82 9.63 -14.42
CA ASN A 49 -19.28 10.13 -13.13
C ASN A 49 -20.82 10.37 -13.10
N ASN A 50 -21.56 9.44 -13.68
CA ASN A 50 -23.03 9.54 -13.79
C ASN A 50 -23.69 8.75 -12.66
N LEU A 51 -23.88 9.40 -11.50
CA LEU A 51 -24.51 8.82 -10.31
C LEU A 51 -25.92 8.28 -10.58
N ASP A 52 -26.73 8.97 -11.40
CA ASP A 52 -28.10 8.57 -11.66
C ASP A 52 -28.16 7.28 -12.48
N SER A 53 -27.29 7.14 -13.48
CA SER A 53 -27.17 5.90 -14.25
C SER A 53 -26.66 4.75 -13.39
N VAL A 54 -25.65 4.97 -12.53
CA VAL A 54 -25.18 3.95 -11.58
C VAL A 54 -26.29 3.50 -10.65
N ARG A 55 -27.05 4.45 -10.08
CA ARG A 55 -28.20 4.16 -9.21
C ARG A 55 -29.29 3.36 -9.92
N LEU A 56 -29.60 3.70 -11.17
CA LEU A 56 -30.57 2.97 -11.98
C LEU A 56 -30.13 1.53 -12.21
N LEU A 57 -28.89 1.31 -12.65
CA LEU A 57 -28.34 -0.01 -12.92
C LEU A 57 -28.28 -0.90 -11.67
N ILE A 58 -27.95 -0.32 -10.49
CA ILE A 58 -28.04 -1.03 -9.22
C ILE A 58 -29.49 -1.47 -8.95
N LYS A 59 -30.46 -0.57 -9.15
CA LYS A 59 -31.89 -0.87 -8.95
C LYS A 59 -32.42 -1.92 -9.93
N GLU A 60 -31.84 -2.00 -11.12
CA GLU A 60 -32.17 -3.03 -12.13
C GLU A 60 -31.53 -4.40 -11.78
N GLY A 61 -30.75 -4.49 -10.70
CA GLY A 61 -30.21 -5.73 -10.17
C GLY A 61 -28.85 -6.12 -10.73
N VAL A 62 -28.06 -5.17 -11.20
CA VAL A 62 -26.66 -5.44 -11.55
C VAL A 62 -25.92 -5.96 -10.33
N ASP A 63 -25.27 -7.11 -10.46
CA ASP A 63 -24.41 -7.67 -9.40
C ASP A 63 -23.16 -6.80 -9.25
N ILE A 64 -23.18 -5.90 -8.24
CA ILE A 64 -22.11 -4.93 -7.98
C ILE A 64 -20.85 -5.57 -7.42
N ASN A 65 -20.92 -6.83 -6.96
CA ASN A 65 -19.79 -7.58 -6.42
C ASN A 65 -19.16 -8.55 -7.42
N LYS A 66 -19.74 -8.62 -8.61
CA LYS A 66 -19.19 -9.47 -9.66
C LYS A 66 -17.82 -9.00 -10.09
N LEU A 67 -16.88 -9.94 -10.14
CA LEU A 67 -15.60 -9.71 -10.79
C LEU A 67 -15.80 -9.82 -12.31
N SER A 68 -15.42 -8.79 -13.06
CA SER A 68 -15.51 -8.78 -14.50
C SER A 68 -14.59 -9.83 -15.16
N GLU A 69 -14.79 -10.11 -16.44
CA GLU A 69 -13.87 -10.98 -17.20
C GLU A 69 -12.42 -10.42 -17.20
N GLY A 70 -12.29 -9.09 -17.13
CA GLY A 70 -11.00 -8.42 -16.98
C GLY A 70 -10.44 -8.42 -15.55
N GLY A 71 -11.11 -9.09 -14.61
CA GLY A 71 -10.64 -9.27 -13.24
C GLY A 71 -10.81 -8.07 -12.31
N MET A 72 -11.76 -7.17 -12.60
CA MET A 72 -11.96 -5.93 -11.83
C MET A 72 -13.40 -5.79 -11.32
N THR A 73 -13.59 -5.33 -10.09
CA THR A 73 -14.88 -4.93 -9.54
C THR A 73 -15.22 -3.49 -9.89
N TYR A 74 -16.50 -3.12 -9.86
CA TYR A 74 -16.93 -1.72 -10.07
C TYR A 74 -16.40 -0.79 -8.98
N LEU A 75 -16.30 -1.27 -7.73
CA LEU A 75 -15.76 -0.48 -6.62
C LEU A 75 -14.29 -0.13 -6.85
N TYR A 76 -13.50 -1.12 -7.29
CA TYR A 76 -12.08 -0.90 -7.58
C TYR A 76 -11.91 0.04 -8.79
N PHE A 77 -12.74 -0.13 -9.82
CA PHE A 77 -12.75 0.76 -10.99
C PHE A 77 -13.08 2.20 -10.59
N ALA A 78 -14.09 2.40 -9.73
CA ALA A 78 -14.45 3.71 -9.21
C ALA A 78 -13.33 4.34 -8.37
N LEU A 79 -12.60 3.54 -7.57
CA LEU A 79 -11.41 3.99 -6.84
C LEU A 79 -10.31 4.44 -7.81
N MET A 80 -9.98 3.64 -8.81
CA MET A 80 -8.97 4.00 -9.82
C MET A 80 -9.33 5.28 -10.58
N ARG A 81 -10.62 5.54 -10.78
CA ARG A 81 -11.16 6.76 -11.39
C ARG A 81 -11.27 7.93 -10.41
N LYS A 82 -11.11 7.66 -9.09
CA LYS A 82 -11.30 8.63 -7.99
C LYS A 82 -12.72 9.19 -7.88
N GLU A 83 -13.70 8.41 -8.27
CA GLU A 83 -15.11 8.79 -8.24
C GLU A 83 -15.70 8.53 -6.84
N TYR A 84 -15.41 9.44 -5.89
CA TYR A 84 -15.73 9.28 -4.47
C TYR A 84 -17.23 9.05 -4.21
N ASP A 85 -18.10 9.84 -4.84
CA ASP A 85 -19.56 9.73 -4.61
C ASP A 85 -20.13 8.43 -5.20
N ILE A 86 -19.54 7.94 -6.29
CA ILE A 86 -19.90 6.63 -6.86
C ILE A 86 -19.39 5.51 -5.96
N MET A 87 -18.17 5.59 -5.45
CA MET A 87 -17.67 4.60 -4.48
C MET A 87 -18.60 4.52 -3.27
N LYS A 88 -18.99 5.68 -2.72
CA LYS A 88 -19.92 5.74 -1.60
C LYS A 88 -21.28 5.10 -1.96
N LEU A 89 -21.84 5.44 -3.11
CA LEU A 89 -23.09 4.85 -3.59
C LEU A 89 -23.00 3.32 -3.73
N LEU A 90 -21.90 2.80 -4.29
CA LEU A 90 -21.68 1.36 -4.42
C LEU A 90 -21.59 0.68 -3.04
N LEU A 91 -20.84 1.26 -2.11
CA LEU A 91 -20.68 0.74 -0.74
C LEU A 91 -22.00 0.77 0.04
N GLU A 92 -22.77 1.85 -0.05
CA GLU A 92 -24.12 1.98 0.54
C GLU A 92 -25.10 0.90 0.01
N ASN A 93 -24.85 0.37 -1.20
CA ASN A 93 -25.67 -0.70 -1.79
C ASN A 93 -25.02 -2.09 -1.67
N GLY A 94 -24.03 -2.25 -0.81
CA GLY A 94 -23.45 -3.56 -0.47
C GLY A 94 -22.27 -3.99 -1.32
N ALA A 95 -21.56 -3.07 -1.96
CA ALA A 95 -20.28 -3.40 -2.56
C ALA A 95 -19.29 -3.84 -1.48
N ASN A 96 -18.64 -4.98 -1.68
CA ASN A 96 -17.69 -5.54 -0.74
C ASN A 96 -16.28 -5.01 -1.05
N PRO A 97 -15.66 -4.21 -0.14
CA PRO A 97 -14.34 -3.63 -0.35
C PRO A 97 -13.19 -4.65 -0.30
N ASN A 98 -13.47 -5.87 0.16
CA ASN A 98 -12.48 -6.93 0.38
C ASN A 98 -12.36 -7.91 -0.79
N ILE A 99 -13.05 -7.67 -1.90
CA ILE A 99 -12.88 -8.54 -3.07
C ILE A 99 -11.51 -8.30 -3.69
N ALA A 100 -10.74 -9.38 -3.79
CA ALA A 100 -9.48 -9.38 -4.50
C ALA A 100 -9.71 -9.15 -6.00
N ASN A 101 -9.18 -8.08 -6.53
CA ASN A 101 -9.16 -7.81 -7.96
C ASN A 101 -7.95 -8.50 -8.57
N ASN A 102 -8.12 -9.02 -9.77
CA ASN A 102 -7.18 -9.93 -10.42
C ASN A 102 -7.13 -9.55 -11.91
N PHE A 103 -6.57 -8.39 -12.19
CA PHE A 103 -6.53 -7.85 -13.54
C PHE A 103 -5.12 -7.89 -14.11
N TYR A 104 -5.04 -8.05 -15.43
CA TYR A 104 -3.78 -7.86 -16.13
C TYR A 104 -3.55 -6.38 -16.42
N SER A 105 -2.35 -5.92 -16.21
CA SER A 105 -1.88 -4.72 -16.88
C SER A 105 -2.08 -4.93 -18.38
N LYS A 106 -2.77 -4.01 -19.05
CA LYS A 106 -3.24 -4.13 -20.44
C LYS A 106 -2.37 -5.00 -21.35
N PRO A 107 -2.99 -5.87 -22.20
CA PRO A 107 -2.29 -6.42 -23.37
C PRO A 107 -1.78 -5.25 -24.24
N GLY A 108 -0.47 -5.16 -24.43
CA GLY A 108 0.21 -4.07 -25.12
C GLY A 108 1.19 -3.28 -24.25
N TYR A 109 1.17 -3.42 -22.93
CA TYR A 109 2.20 -2.92 -22.02
C TYR A 109 3.18 -4.01 -21.57
N GLN A 110 3.28 -5.09 -22.33
CA GLN A 110 4.36 -6.05 -22.17
C GLN A 110 5.66 -5.37 -22.59
N LYS A 111 6.39 -4.80 -21.63
CA LYS A 111 7.83 -4.64 -21.79
C LYS A 111 8.41 -6.03 -21.84
N GLU A 112 9.15 -6.34 -22.91
CA GLU A 112 9.92 -7.58 -23.05
C GLU A 112 10.63 -7.88 -21.72
N GLY A 113 10.31 -9.02 -21.10
CA GLY A 113 10.97 -9.53 -19.91
C GLY A 113 10.15 -9.56 -18.60
N TYR A 114 8.89 -9.16 -18.59
CA TYR A 114 8.01 -9.33 -17.43
C TYR A 114 7.09 -10.54 -17.65
N SER A 115 7.04 -11.42 -16.63
CA SER A 115 6.09 -12.53 -16.56
C SER A 115 4.64 -12.01 -16.63
N GLU A 116 3.74 -12.81 -17.21
CA GLU A 116 2.30 -12.57 -17.21
C GLU A 116 1.70 -12.76 -15.80
N GLU A 117 2.24 -12.08 -14.80
CA GLU A 117 1.69 -12.15 -13.46
C GLU A 117 0.50 -11.20 -13.35
N LYS A 118 -0.60 -11.75 -12.87
CA LYS A 118 -1.80 -10.98 -12.57
C LYS A 118 -1.52 -10.08 -11.36
N GLU A 119 -1.80 -8.81 -11.50
CA GLU A 119 -1.79 -7.91 -10.37
C GLU A 119 -2.98 -8.26 -9.46
N LEU A 120 -2.70 -8.61 -8.21
CA LEU A 120 -3.70 -8.79 -7.17
C LEU A 120 -3.77 -7.52 -6.35
N GLY A 121 -4.98 -7.03 -6.08
CA GLY A 121 -5.13 -5.85 -5.25
C GLY A 121 -6.52 -5.76 -4.63
N VAL A 122 -6.58 -5.21 -3.44
CA VAL A 122 -7.83 -4.82 -2.77
C VAL A 122 -7.93 -3.30 -2.71
N CYS A 123 -9.17 -2.79 -2.61
CA CYS A 123 -9.39 -1.36 -2.59
C CYS A 123 -8.62 -0.63 -1.47
N LEU A 124 -8.53 -1.22 -0.28
CA LEU A 124 -7.89 -0.57 0.86
C LEU A 124 -6.38 -0.45 0.67
N GLU A 125 -5.71 -1.51 0.24
CA GLU A 125 -4.28 -1.50 -0.10
C GLU A 125 -4.00 -0.41 -1.14
N THR A 126 -4.73 -0.41 -2.26
CA THR A 126 -4.57 0.59 -3.33
C THR A 126 -4.77 2.03 -2.83
N SER A 127 -5.71 2.26 -1.88
CA SER A 127 -5.94 3.59 -1.29
C SER A 127 -4.77 4.08 -0.43
N GLY A 128 -3.85 3.19 -0.02
CA GLY A 128 -2.60 3.50 0.67
C GLY A 128 -1.65 4.34 -0.19
N ASP A 129 -1.61 4.12 -1.49
CA ASP A 129 -0.76 4.85 -2.43
C ASP A 129 -0.91 6.38 -2.27
N PRO A 130 0.20 7.16 -2.32
CA PRO A 130 0.19 8.61 -2.16
C PRO A 130 -0.69 9.36 -3.16
N TYR A 131 -1.05 8.71 -4.24
CA TYR A 131 -1.93 9.26 -5.27
C TYR A 131 -3.38 9.43 -4.80
N TYR A 132 -3.80 8.70 -3.77
CA TYR A 132 -5.15 8.79 -3.21
C TYR A 132 -5.16 9.61 -1.93
N GLU A 133 -6.14 10.51 -1.81
CA GLU A 133 -6.41 11.23 -0.57
C GLU A 133 -6.92 10.24 0.50
N ILE A 134 -6.62 10.51 1.76
CA ILE A 134 -7.04 9.66 2.89
C ILE A 134 -8.56 9.44 2.98
N LYS A 135 -9.36 10.33 2.37
CA LYS A 135 -10.83 10.17 2.37
C LYS A 135 -11.30 8.86 1.75
N TYR A 136 -10.58 8.33 0.73
CA TYR A 136 -10.90 7.04 0.12
C TYR A 136 -10.66 5.89 1.09
N MET A 137 -9.55 5.90 1.80
CA MET A 137 -9.23 4.93 2.84
C MET A 137 -10.27 4.96 3.97
N LYS A 138 -10.62 6.16 4.46
CA LYS A 138 -11.63 6.36 5.51
C LYS A 138 -12.97 5.77 5.10
N LEU A 139 -13.41 6.05 3.87
CA LEU A 139 -14.65 5.51 3.33
C LEU A 139 -14.63 3.97 3.27
N LEU A 140 -13.56 3.37 2.77
CA LEU A 140 -13.44 1.91 2.68
C LEU A 140 -13.48 1.23 4.05
N ILE A 141 -12.78 1.80 5.04
CA ILE A 141 -12.76 1.27 6.42
C ILE A 141 -14.13 1.41 7.09
N GLU A 142 -14.83 2.54 6.88
CA GLU A 142 -16.20 2.74 7.37
C GLU A 142 -17.16 1.64 6.88
N TYR A 143 -16.95 1.14 5.65
CA TYR A 143 -17.75 0.06 5.07
C TYR A 143 -17.10 -1.32 5.18
N GLY A 144 -16.20 -1.53 6.15
CA GLY A 144 -15.72 -2.84 6.56
C GLY A 144 -14.55 -3.39 5.74
N ALA A 145 -13.73 -2.53 5.14
CA ALA A 145 -12.48 -2.98 4.56
C ALA A 145 -11.55 -3.56 5.62
N ASN A 146 -10.91 -4.68 5.32
CA ASN A 146 -9.99 -5.36 6.21
C ASN A 146 -8.64 -4.61 6.27
N VAL A 147 -8.36 -3.96 7.40
CA VAL A 147 -7.11 -3.20 7.62
C VAL A 147 -5.87 -4.09 7.71
N ASN A 148 -6.06 -5.39 7.89
CA ASN A 148 -5.00 -6.41 7.94
C ASN A 148 -5.03 -7.33 6.71
N ASP A 149 -5.53 -6.84 5.58
CA ASP A 149 -5.49 -7.61 4.34
C ASP A 149 -4.05 -7.87 3.90
N THR A 150 -3.82 -9.07 3.39
CA THR A 150 -2.48 -9.53 2.97
C THR A 150 -2.45 -9.96 1.50
N ILE A 151 -3.48 -9.60 0.75
CA ILE A 151 -3.51 -9.80 -0.71
C ILE A 151 -2.63 -8.73 -1.34
N GLY A 152 -1.50 -9.14 -1.92
CA GLY A 152 -0.45 -8.23 -2.35
C GLY A 152 0.42 -7.76 -1.18
N ILE A 153 0.40 -6.48 -0.89
CA ILE A 153 1.05 -5.87 0.30
C ILE A 153 0.00 -5.40 1.31
N THR A 154 0.38 -5.23 2.57
CA THR A 154 -0.59 -4.74 3.56
C THR A 154 -0.96 -3.27 3.32
N PRO A 155 -2.17 -2.82 3.74
CA PRO A 155 -2.54 -1.41 3.66
C PRO A 155 -1.57 -0.47 4.38
N LEU A 156 -0.94 -0.94 5.48
CA LEU A 156 0.12 -0.21 6.19
C LEU A 156 1.34 0.00 5.31
N GLU A 157 1.81 -1.06 4.66
CA GLU A 157 2.98 -1.01 3.79
C GLU A 157 2.71 -0.16 2.54
N ALA A 158 1.55 -0.33 1.92
CA ALA A 158 1.07 0.51 0.81
C ALA A 158 0.97 2.00 1.17
N SER A 159 0.84 2.33 2.47
CA SER A 159 0.79 3.70 2.96
C SER A 159 2.16 4.28 3.30
N CYS A 160 3.23 3.47 3.28
CA CYS A 160 4.55 3.87 3.74
C CYS A 160 5.38 4.51 2.63
N HIS A 161 5.02 5.72 2.25
CA HIS A 161 5.73 6.53 1.26
C HIS A 161 6.30 7.80 1.91
N ASP A 162 7.25 8.44 1.25
CA ASP A 162 7.82 9.70 1.73
C ASP A 162 6.99 10.90 1.25
N ASN A 163 5.79 11.04 1.85
CA ASN A 163 4.90 12.18 1.58
C ASN A 163 4.11 12.60 2.83
N SER A 164 3.46 13.75 2.74
CA SER A 164 2.76 14.37 3.87
C SER A 164 1.55 13.58 4.38
N GLN A 165 0.92 12.75 3.53
CA GLN A 165 -0.27 11.98 3.89
C GLN A 165 0.06 10.61 4.49
N SER A 166 1.26 10.08 4.27
CA SER A 166 1.65 8.73 4.74
C SER A 166 1.46 8.56 6.24
N LYS A 167 1.96 9.51 7.02
CA LYS A 167 1.84 9.45 8.48
C LYS A 167 0.39 9.49 8.96
N GLU A 168 -0.47 10.28 8.29
CA GLU A 168 -1.89 10.32 8.62
C GLU A 168 -2.58 9.01 8.28
N LYS A 169 -2.31 8.42 7.12
CA LYS A 169 -2.86 7.13 6.69
C LYS A 169 -2.43 6.00 7.62
N ILE A 170 -1.13 5.89 7.91
CA ILE A 170 -0.59 4.88 8.82
C ILE A 170 -1.22 5.00 10.21
N LYS A 171 -1.27 6.22 10.76
CA LYS A 171 -1.92 6.47 12.04
C LYS A 171 -3.37 6.02 12.04
N TYR A 172 -4.13 6.39 10.99
CA TYR A 172 -5.53 6.02 10.86
C TYR A 172 -5.72 4.50 10.78
N LEU A 173 -4.88 3.80 10.02
CA LEU A 173 -4.90 2.33 9.94
C LEU A 173 -4.65 1.68 11.30
N VAL A 174 -3.62 2.14 12.04
CA VAL A 174 -3.28 1.61 13.37
C VAL A 174 -4.41 1.88 14.37
N GLU A 175 -5.02 3.07 14.35
CA GLU A 175 -6.19 3.41 15.18
C GLU A 175 -7.41 2.53 14.88
N HIS A 176 -7.48 1.93 13.68
CA HIS A 176 -8.55 1.00 13.28
C HIS A 176 -8.13 -0.48 13.34
N GLY A 177 -7.02 -0.80 14.02
CA GLY A 177 -6.62 -2.16 14.34
C GLY A 177 -5.67 -2.81 13.35
N ALA A 178 -4.99 -2.05 12.50
CA ALA A 178 -3.91 -2.59 11.69
C ALA A 178 -2.75 -3.05 12.57
N ASP A 179 -2.24 -4.27 12.31
CA ASP A 179 -1.11 -4.83 13.03
C ASP A 179 0.20 -4.19 12.55
N ILE A 180 0.70 -3.22 13.34
CA ILE A 180 1.93 -2.49 13.03
C ILE A 180 3.18 -3.38 13.08
N ASN A 181 3.09 -4.58 13.64
CA ASN A 181 4.19 -5.54 13.77
C ASN A 181 4.09 -6.71 12.78
N TYR A 182 3.09 -6.69 11.89
CA TYR A 182 2.97 -7.73 10.86
C TYR A 182 4.22 -7.75 9.97
N CYS A 183 4.72 -8.96 9.70
CA CYS A 183 5.90 -9.17 8.86
C CYS A 183 5.49 -9.80 7.52
N ILE A 184 5.93 -9.20 6.41
CA ILE A 184 5.87 -9.81 5.08
C ILE A 184 7.25 -10.39 4.78
N SER A 185 7.29 -11.69 4.45
CA SER A 185 8.56 -12.40 4.20
C SER A 185 9.61 -12.23 5.32
N GLY A 186 9.14 -12.07 6.56
CA GLY A 186 9.99 -11.94 7.73
C GLY A 186 10.44 -10.51 8.05
N VAL A 187 10.02 -9.53 7.27
CA VAL A 187 10.38 -8.11 7.48
C VAL A 187 9.14 -7.31 7.85
N SER A 188 9.22 -6.56 8.94
CA SER A 188 8.17 -5.65 9.38
C SER A 188 8.27 -4.29 8.70
N ILE A 189 7.19 -3.51 8.74
CA ILE A 189 7.19 -2.15 8.18
C ILE A 189 8.30 -1.28 8.79
N ILE A 190 8.58 -1.42 10.10
CA ILE A 190 9.62 -0.63 10.75
C ILE A 190 11.02 -1.10 10.34
N GLY A 191 11.24 -2.41 10.19
CA GLY A 191 12.50 -2.98 9.67
C GLY A 191 12.76 -2.55 8.23
N SER A 192 11.73 -2.61 7.39
CA SER A 192 11.80 -2.12 6.00
C SER A 192 12.22 -0.65 5.93
N GLN A 193 11.66 0.22 6.77
CA GLN A 193 12.03 1.64 6.79
C GLN A 193 13.43 1.88 7.38
N ALA A 194 13.86 1.05 8.34
CA ALA A 194 15.19 1.12 8.90
C ALA A 194 16.26 0.70 7.87
N SER A 195 15.99 -0.33 7.06
CA SER A 195 16.94 -0.83 6.06
C SER A 195 17.27 0.19 4.95
N ILE A 196 16.41 1.17 4.72
CA ILE A 196 16.65 2.30 3.81
C ILE A 196 17.02 3.59 4.53
N TYR A 197 17.30 3.49 5.83
CA TYR A 197 17.70 4.61 6.70
C TYR A 197 16.68 5.78 6.75
N ASN A 198 15.39 5.47 6.59
CA ASN A 198 14.30 6.43 6.77
C ASN A 198 13.99 6.64 8.27
N TRP A 199 14.95 7.22 9.00
CA TRP A 199 14.85 7.38 10.45
C TRP A 199 13.67 8.21 10.92
N GLY A 200 13.22 9.14 10.10
CA GLY A 200 12.01 9.93 10.38
C GLY A 200 10.74 9.10 10.42
N MET A 201 10.62 8.08 9.55
CA MET A 201 9.52 7.12 9.58
C MET A 201 9.70 6.09 10.69
N VAL A 202 10.93 5.62 10.93
CA VAL A 202 11.23 4.71 12.05
C VAL A 202 10.83 5.35 13.39
N LEU A 203 11.18 6.60 13.64
CA LEU A 203 10.77 7.31 14.86
C LEU A 203 9.26 7.47 14.96
N PHE A 204 8.58 7.73 13.86
CA PHE A 204 7.13 7.82 13.82
C PHE A 204 6.47 6.48 14.15
N LEU A 205 6.93 5.37 13.55
CA LEU A 205 6.42 4.03 13.83
C LEU A 205 6.68 3.60 15.28
N LEU A 206 7.87 3.92 15.83
CA LEU A 206 8.16 3.72 17.26
C LEU A 206 7.19 4.46 18.18
N ASN A 207 6.76 5.67 17.81
CA ASN A 207 5.77 6.44 18.57
C ASN A 207 4.37 5.81 18.49
N LEU A 208 4.05 5.08 17.44
CA LEU A 208 2.81 4.33 17.30
C LEU A 208 2.87 2.95 17.98
N GLY A 209 3.99 2.57 18.58
CA GLY A 209 4.14 1.32 19.32
C GLY A 209 4.74 0.16 18.53
N ALA A 210 5.31 0.41 17.35
CA ALA A 210 5.99 -0.63 16.61
C ALA A 210 7.15 -1.24 17.43
N ASN A 211 7.28 -2.57 17.34
CA ASN A 211 8.38 -3.29 17.95
C ASN A 211 9.61 -3.25 17.00
N PRO A 212 10.71 -2.61 17.40
CA PRO A 212 11.89 -2.49 16.54
C PRO A 212 12.65 -3.81 16.33
N MET A 213 12.24 -4.87 17.03
CA MET A 213 12.86 -6.20 17.00
C MET A 213 11.85 -7.27 16.55
N SER A 214 10.82 -6.89 15.79
CA SER A 214 9.77 -7.84 15.33
C SER A 214 10.20 -8.67 14.12
N ASP A 215 11.25 -8.27 13.42
CA ASP A 215 11.71 -8.95 12.22
C ASP A 215 12.20 -10.37 12.54
N ILE A 216 11.81 -11.33 11.71
CA ILE A 216 12.19 -12.73 11.88
C ILE A 216 13.68 -12.91 11.58
N ASP A 217 14.18 -12.20 10.58
CA ASP A 217 15.61 -12.16 10.28
C ASP A 217 16.27 -11.05 11.10
N PRO A 218 17.15 -11.39 12.05
CA PRO A 218 17.79 -10.42 12.91
C PRO A 218 18.71 -9.44 12.17
N ASP A 219 19.10 -9.74 10.93
CA ASP A 219 19.89 -8.84 10.09
C ASP A 219 19.05 -7.69 9.50
N PHE A 220 17.71 -7.78 9.55
CA PHE A 220 16.80 -6.77 9.04
C PHE A 220 16.10 -5.94 10.13
N ASN A 221 16.34 -6.20 11.41
CA ASN A 221 15.74 -5.41 12.48
C ASN A 221 16.35 -4.00 12.58
N VAL A 222 15.68 -3.13 13.32
CA VAL A 222 16.10 -1.73 13.46
C VAL A 222 17.49 -1.59 14.11
N ALA A 223 17.87 -2.51 15.00
CA ALA A 223 19.19 -2.45 15.68
C ALA A 223 20.34 -2.74 14.70
N SER A 224 20.16 -3.73 13.80
CA SER A 224 21.12 -4.02 12.74
C SER A 224 21.29 -2.82 11.81
N ALA A 225 20.16 -2.21 11.38
CA ALA A 225 20.21 -1.05 10.50
C ALA A 225 20.90 0.16 11.15
N VAL A 226 20.70 0.37 12.46
CA VAL A 226 21.44 1.40 13.22
C VAL A 226 22.91 1.08 13.25
N GLN A 227 23.31 -0.17 13.53
CA GLN A 227 24.71 -0.56 13.51
C GLN A 227 25.37 -0.32 12.15
N ASP A 228 24.71 -0.77 11.08
CA ASP A 228 25.19 -0.55 9.70
C ASP A 228 25.36 0.95 9.38
N TYR A 229 24.41 1.79 9.81
CA TYR A 229 24.50 3.24 9.59
C TYR A 229 25.76 3.86 10.22
N TYR A 230 26.13 3.38 11.41
CA TYR A 230 27.35 3.83 12.09
C TYR A 230 28.61 3.25 11.45
N ASP A 231 28.60 1.98 11.05
CA ASP A 231 29.76 1.30 10.46
C ASP A 231 30.08 1.83 9.05
N GLU A 232 29.07 2.25 8.30
CA GLU A 232 29.23 2.91 6.99
C GLU A 232 29.73 4.35 7.09
N GLY A 233 29.78 4.94 8.29
CA GLY A 233 30.36 6.25 8.56
C GLY A 233 29.54 7.44 8.05
N PHE A 234 28.19 7.30 8.04
CA PHE A 234 27.32 8.41 7.67
C PHE A 234 27.46 9.62 8.61
N ASP A 235 27.22 10.81 8.07
CA ASP A 235 27.29 12.06 8.82
C ASP A 235 26.24 12.12 9.94
N LEU A 236 26.69 11.99 11.17
CA LEU A 236 25.86 12.02 12.38
C LEU A 236 25.38 13.43 12.74
N ASP A 237 26.01 14.48 12.23
CA ASP A 237 25.61 15.87 12.47
C ASP A 237 24.49 16.32 11.52
N SER A 238 24.26 15.58 10.44
CA SER A 238 23.12 15.79 9.54
C SER A 238 21.80 15.63 10.26
N GLN A 239 20.71 16.13 9.66
CA GLN A 239 19.36 15.92 10.20
C GLN A 239 19.03 14.42 10.33
N ASN A 240 19.36 13.64 9.31
CA ASN A 240 19.11 12.19 9.31
C ASN A 240 20.01 11.47 10.35
N GLY A 241 21.27 11.87 10.48
CA GLY A 241 22.17 11.35 11.48
C GLY A 241 21.69 11.61 12.93
N LYS A 242 21.16 12.78 13.21
CA LYS A 242 20.54 13.10 14.51
C LYS A 242 19.33 12.21 14.80
N MET A 243 18.51 11.91 13.78
CA MET A 243 17.41 10.97 13.94
C MET A 243 17.90 9.54 14.17
N ALA A 244 18.95 9.08 13.49
CA ALA A 244 19.60 7.79 13.76
C ALA A 244 20.11 7.69 15.21
N GLN A 245 20.76 8.73 15.72
CA GLN A 245 21.17 8.80 17.12
C GLN A 245 19.99 8.68 18.10
N GLU A 246 18.89 9.35 17.81
CA GLU A 246 17.67 9.26 18.63
C GLU A 246 17.07 7.86 18.58
N VAL A 247 17.04 7.20 17.41
CA VAL A 247 16.61 5.79 17.30
C VAL A 247 17.51 4.91 18.16
N LYS A 248 18.83 5.02 18.04
CA LYS A 248 19.79 4.27 18.86
C LYS A 248 19.54 4.46 20.35
N ARG A 249 19.40 5.70 20.79
CA ARG A 249 19.11 6.02 22.19
C ARG A 249 17.83 5.35 22.71
N ARG A 250 16.77 5.31 21.89
CA ARG A 250 15.51 4.62 22.25
C ARG A 250 15.66 3.11 22.31
N LEU A 251 16.48 2.53 21.46
CA LEU A 251 16.81 1.10 21.50
C LEU A 251 17.60 0.75 22.77
N GLU A 252 18.60 1.55 23.11
CA GLU A 252 19.39 1.40 24.34
C GLU A 252 18.51 1.48 25.59
N GLN A 253 17.54 2.39 25.64
CA GLN A 253 16.55 2.48 26.72
C GLN A 253 15.65 1.23 26.83
N ARG A 254 15.50 0.47 25.75
CA ARG A 254 14.79 -0.82 25.70
C ARG A 254 15.71 -2.02 25.96
N GLY A 255 16.99 -1.75 26.30
CA GLY A 255 17.97 -2.79 26.67
C GLY A 255 18.80 -3.34 25.51
N VAL A 256 18.65 -2.80 24.30
CA VAL A 256 19.52 -3.18 23.17
C VAL A 256 20.92 -2.63 23.41
N LYS A 257 21.93 -3.49 23.23
CA LYS A 257 23.34 -3.11 23.40
C LYS A 257 23.99 -2.81 22.05
N PHE A 258 24.86 -1.80 22.03
CA PHE A 258 25.70 -1.47 20.88
C PHE A 258 27.19 -1.56 21.26
N PRO A 259 28.11 -2.02 20.35
CA PRO A 259 27.78 -2.45 18.99
C PRO A 259 26.83 -3.64 18.99
N TYR A 260 25.85 -3.63 18.04
CA TYR A 260 24.85 -4.67 17.95
C TYR A 260 25.36 -5.85 17.12
N HIS A 261 25.23 -7.05 17.67
CA HIS A 261 25.60 -8.30 17.01
C HIS A 261 24.39 -9.24 17.08
N PRO A 262 23.72 -9.54 15.98
CA PRO A 262 22.45 -10.27 15.96
C PRO A 262 22.53 -11.68 16.56
N ASN A 263 23.71 -12.27 16.63
CA ASN A 263 23.92 -13.66 17.10
C ASN A 263 24.77 -13.75 18.40
N SER A 264 24.89 -12.67 19.17
CA SER A 264 25.67 -12.62 20.41
C SER A 264 24.83 -12.76 21.68
#